data_c77be561ee05f675b136d87699ee49ae
#
_entry.id   c77be561ee05f675b136d87699ee49ae
#
_cell.length_a   1.000
_cell.length_b   1.000
_cell.length_c   1.000
_cell.angle_alpha   90.00
_cell.angle_beta   90.00
_cell.angle_gamma   90.00
#
_symmetry.space_group_name_H-M   'P 1'
#
loop_
_entity.id
_entity.type
_entity.pdbx_description
1 polymer ?
#
loop_
_entity_poly.entity_id
_entity_poly.type
_entity_poly.pdbx_seq_one_letter_code
_entity_poly.pdbx_strand_id
1 'polypeptide(L)'
;KYIRVYKNVVSDSFCDEMIQKFEDNPKQYHYQKRANPVRNFKMSFNQIHIHKETNWKEENKYLLNLFPSYVDKYREECNIIESQWPIEWGYEHIRMKRYQPNRDEFFSPHVDVTKYDNANRFLVFFLYLDNNSAGQTSFPQLDIGSNCVKGSLLMFPPMWPWLHAGEPPIDKPKYIIGSYLHYV
;
A
#
# COMPACT_ATOMS: atom_id res chain seq x y z
N LYS A 1 -11.13 -4.87 13.83
CA LYS A 1 -12.12 -5.52 12.95
C LYS A 1 -11.79 -5.28 11.48
N TYR A 2 -11.53 -4.04 11.06
CA TYR A 2 -11.38 -3.67 9.65
C TYR A 2 -9.93 -3.60 9.14
N ILE A 3 -8.95 -4.04 9.90
CA ILE A 3 -7.58 -4.24 9.45
C ILE A 3 -7.39 -5.72 9.22
N ARG A 4 -7.06 -6.12 7.99
CA ARG A 4 -6.89 -7.52 7.57
C ARG A 4 -5.55 -7.73 6.89
N VAL A 5 -4.95 -8.87 7.16
CA VAL A 5 -3.71 -9.30 6.51
C VAL A 5 -3.93 -10.68 5.91
N TYR A 6 -3.76 -10.78 4.61
CA TYR A 6 -3.84 -12.04 3.86
C TYR A 6 -2.42 -12.49 3.52
N LYS A 7 -2.09 -13.73 3.83
CA LYS A 7 -0.77 -14.31 3.54
C LYS A 7 -0.81 -15.08 2.22
N ASN A 8 0.37 -15.22 1.59
CA ASN A 8 0.56 -16.00 0.36
C ASN A 8 -0.39 -15.58 -0.78
N VAL A 9 -0.59 -14.27 -0.92
CA VAL A 9 -1.46 -13.68 -1.96
C VAL A 9 -0.85 -13.82 -3.34
N VAL A 10 0.46 -13.73 -3.41
CA VAL A 10 1.29 -13.93 -4.60
C VAL A 10 2.45 -14.85 -4.27
N SER A 11 3.03 -15.48 -5.31
CA SER A 11 4.21 -16.35 -5.15
C SER A 11 5.46 -15.54 -4.80
N ASP A 12 6.42 -16.21 -4.19
CA ASP A 12 7.73 -15.62 -3.91
C ASP A 12 8.44 -15.20 -5.19
N SER A 13 8.34 -15.99 -6.29
CA SER A 13 8.90 -15.65 -7.59
C SER A 13 8.32 -14.35 -8.14
N PHE A 14 7.00 -14.16 -8.06
CA PHE A 14 6.36 -12.90 -8.46
C PHE A 14 6.93 -11.71 -7.67
N CYS A 15 7.08 -11.85 -6.37
CA CYS A 15 7.66 -10.80 -5.53
C CYS A 15 9.09 -10.45 -5.96
N ASP A 16 9.94 -11.47 -6.19
CA ASP A 16 11.34 -11.27 -6.60
C ASP A 16 11.44 -10.64 -7.99
N GLU A 17 10.60 -11.06 -8.92
CA GLU A 17 10.54 -10.49 -10.26
C GLU A 17 10.11 -9.01 -10.24
N MET A 18 9.11 -8.67 -9.39
CA MET A 18 8.67 -7.28 -9.23
C MET A 18 9.79 -6.41 -8.67
N ILE A 19 10.51 -6.87 -7.64
CA ILE A 19 11.64 -6.15 -7.05
C ILE A 19 12.73 -5.96 -8.08
N GLN A 20 13.13 -7.03 -8.77
CA GLN A 20 14.19 -6.96 -9.80
C GLN A 20 13.80 -5.96 -10.89
N LYS A 21 12.58 -6.06 -11.40
CA LYS A 21 12.06 -5.13 -12.41
C LYS A 21 12.05 -3.68 -11.95
N PHE A 22 11.73 -3.43 -10.68
CA PHE A 22 11.82 -2.08 -10.10
C PHE A 22 13.25 -1.57 -10.14
N GLU A 23 14.24 -2.36 -9.67
CA GLU A 23 15.65 -1.97 -9.61
C GLU A 23 16.26 -1.80 -11.00
N ASP A 24 15.83 -2.55 -12.01
CA ASP A 24 16.30 -2.45 -13.39
C ASP A 24 15.77 -1.20 -14.12
N ASN A 25 14.80 -0.49 -13.54
CA ASN A 25 14.18 0.68 -14.17
C ASN A 25 14.35 2.00 -13.39
N PRO A 26 15.57 2.39 -12.99
CA PRO A 26 15.79 3.59 -12.15
C PRO A 26 15.37 4.89 -12.83
N LYS A 27 15.28 4.93 -14.15
CA LYS A 27 14.79 6.11 -14.91
C LYS A 27 13.29 6.39 -14.70
N GLN A 28 12.54 5.39 -14.22
CA GLN A 28 11.11 5.50 -13.93
C GLN A 28 10.83 5.91 -12.47
N TYR A 29 11.86 6.11 -11.66
CA TYR A 29 11.70 6.50 -10.26
C TYR A 29 11.19 7.93 -10.13
N HIS A 30 10.15 8.08 -9.32
CA HIS A 30 9.67 9.36 -8.84
C HIS A 30 9.96 9.47 -7.33
N TYR A 31 10.99 10.22 -6.97
CA TYR A 31 11.31 10.46 -5.57
C TYR A 31 10.24 11.36 -4.95
N GLN A 32 9.64 10.89 -3.88
CA GLN A 32 8.66 11.62 -3.09
C GLN A 32 9.34 12.06 -1.79
N LYS A 33 9.22 13.35 -1.49
CA LYS A 33 9.64 13.92 -0.20
C LYS A 33 8.70 15.06 0.17
N ARG A 34 8.03 14.91 1.31
CA ARG A 34 7.13 15.94 1.81
C ARG A 34 7.30 16.07 3.32
N ALA A 35 7.20 17.30 3.83
CA ALA A 35 7.16 17.60 5.25
C ALA A 35 6.12 18.70 5.49
N ASN A 36 5.41 18.59 6.60
CA ASN A 36 4.52 19.62 7.11
C ASN A 36 4.74 19.74 8.62
N PRO A 37 5.55 20.71 9.08
CA PRO A 37 5.87 20.87 10.51
C PRO A 37 4.63 21.11 11.38
N VAL A 38 3.63 21.83 10.88
CA VAL A 38 2.39 22.13 11.63
C VAL A 38 1.61 20.85 11.95
N ARG A 39 1.64 19.86 11.04
CA ARG A 39 0.97 18.57 11.23
C ARG A 39 1.91 17.48 11.75
N ASN A 40 3.15 17.80 12.07
CA ASN A 40 4.19 16.81 12.40
C ASN A 40 4.26 15.66 11.38
N PHE A 41 4.17 16.00 10.09
CA PHE A 41 4.10 15.08 8.99
C PHE A 41 5.39 15.06 8.20
N LYS A 42 5.90 13.87 7.90
CA LYS A 42 7.09 13.68 7.07
C LYS A 42 6.96 12.37 6.29
N MET A 43 7.33 12.38 5.03
CA MET A 43 7.43 11.18 4.21
C MET A 43 8.55 11.30 3.18
N SER A 44 9.22 10.20 2.90
CA SER A 44 10.11 10.09 1.75
C SER A 44 10.25 8.64 1.27
N PHE A 45 10.29 8.44 -0.03
CA PHE A 45 10.48 7.17 -0.72
C PHE A 45 10.62 7.35 -2.23
N ASN A 46 11.11 6.34 -2.94
CA ASN A 46 11.00 6.24 -4.39
C ASN A 46 9.75 5.46 -4.80
N GLN A 47 9.12 5.83 -5.91
CA GLN A 47 8.00 5.08 -6.47
C GLN A 47 8.04 5.01 -8.00
N ILE A 48 7.43 3.94 -8.54
CA ILE A 48 7.06 3.80 -9.95
C ILE A 48 5.55 3.77 -10.06
N HIS A 49 5.01 4.52 -11.03
CA HIS A 49 3.59 4.50 -11.38
C HIS A 49 3.33 3.38 -12.39
N ILE A 50 3.07 2.17 -11.92
CA ILE A 50 2.92 0.96 -12.75
C ILE A 50 1.95 1.17 -13.92
N HIS A 51 0.83 1.86 -13.69
CA HIS A 51 -0.18 2.11 -14.71
C HIS A 51 0.26 3.06 -15.85
N LYS A 52 1.33 3.84 -15.65
CA LYS A 52 1.84 4.79 -16.66
C LYS A 52 2.92 4.19 -17.55
N GLU A 53 3.58 3.17 -17.07
CA GLU A 53 4.75 2.61 -17.70
C GLU A 53 4.37 1.44 -18.61
N THR A 54 4.66 1.54 -19.90
CA THR A 54 4.25 0.55 -20.90
C THR A 54 4.83 -0.84 -20.63
N ASN A 55 6.05 -0.90 -20.11
CA ASN A 55 6.72 -2.14 -19.74
C ASN A 55 6.17 -2.82 -18.49
N TRP A 56 5.23 -2.17 -17.75
CA TRP A 56 4.54 -2.72 -16.57
C TRP A 56 3.09 -3.14 -16.84
N LYS A 57 2.67 -3.17 -18.09
CA LYS A 57 1.27 -3.42 -18.47
C LYS A 57 0.75 -4.78 -18.00
N GLU A 58 1.57 -5.82 -18.10
CA GLU A 58 1.17 -7.18 -17.72
C GLU A 58 1.05 -7.32 -16.20
N GLU A 59 1.97 -6.74 -15.43
CA GLU A 59 1.92 -6.72 -13.97
C GLU A 59 0.73 -5.90 -13.47
N ASN A 60 0.45 -4.76 -14.10
CA ASN A 60 -0.73 -3.96 -13.77
C ASN A 60 -2.02 -4.74 -14.00
N LYS A 61 -2.14 -5.42 -15.14
CA LYS A 61 -3.28 -6.28 -15.47
C LYS A 61 -3.43 -7.43 -14.49
N TYR A 62 -2.32 -8.11 -14.15
CA TYR A 62 -2.32 -9.20 -13.18
C TYR A 62 -2.86 -8.74 -11.82
N LEU A 63 -2.36 -7.62 -11.29
CA LEU A 63 -2.78 -7.08 -10.00
C LEU A 63 -4.25 -6.64 -10.00
N LEU A 64 -4.73 -6.02 -11.08
CA LEU A 64 -6.15 -5.64 -11.22
C LEU A 64 -7.08 -6.85 -11.29
N ASN A 65 -6.61 -8.00 -11.77
CA ASN A 65 -7.36 -9.25 -11.77
C ASN A 65 -7.30 -9.99 -10.42
N LEU A 66 -6.22 -9.80 -9.66
CA LEU A 66 -6.01 -10.45 -8.37
C LEU A 66 -6.86 -9.81 -7.26
N PHE A 67 -6.85 -8.47 -7.19
CA PHE A 67 -7.43 -7.75 -6.05
C PHE A 67 -8.94 -7.95 -5.83
N PRO A 68 -9.80 -8.12 -6.83
CA PRO A 68 -11.24 -8.32 -6.61
C PRO A 68 -11.56 -9.47 -5.66
N SER A 69 -10.86 -10.61 -5.79
CA SER A 69 -11.07 -11.77 -4.92
C SER A 69 -10.77 -11.47 -3.45
N TYR A 70 -9.80 -10.60 -3.16
CA TYR A 70 -9.48 -10.16 -1.80
C TYR A 70 -10.42 -9.07 -1.30
N VAL A 71 -11.00 -8.26 -2.18
CA VAL A 71 -12.07 -7.33 -1.83
C VAL A 71 -13.30 -8.10 -1.34
N ASP A 72 -13.72 -9.14 -2.07
CA ASP A 72 -14.85 -9.99 -1.68
C ASP A 72 -14.59 -10.69 -0.34
N LYS A 73 -13.41 -11.29 -0.18
CA LYS A 73 -12.97 -11.90 1.07
C LYS A 73 -12.93 -10.90 2.24
N TYR A 74 -12.47 -9.69 2.00
CA TYR A 74 -12.45 -8.62 3.01
C TYR A 74 -13.87 -8.23 3.45
N ARG A 75 -14.80 -8.08 2.50
CA ARG A 75 -16.22 -7.79 2.78
C ARG A 75 -16.83 -8.88 3.66
N GLU A 76 -16.65 -10.15 3.27
CA GLU A 76 -17.15 -11.31 4.02
C GLU A 76 -16.60 -11.35 5.45
N GLU A 77 -15.26 -11.33 5.62
CA GLU A 77 -14.62 -11.43 6.93
C GLU A 77 -14.88 -10.23 7.85
N CYS A 78 -15.15 -9.06 7.28
CA CYS A 78 -15.53 -7.86 8.03
C CYS A 78 -17.04 -7.77 8.29
N ASN A 79 -17.84 -8.71 7.78
CA ASN A 79 -19.31 -8.71 7.81
C ASN A 79 -19.88 -7.40 7.25
N ILE A 80 -19.40 -6.99 6.07
CA ILE A 80 -19.88 -5.80 5.36
C ILE A 80 -21.01 -6.26 4.44
N ILE A 81 -22.23 -5.85 4.76
CA ILE A 81 -23.41 -6.17 3.97
C ILE A 81 -23.53 -5.28 2.73
N GLU A 82 -24.32 -5.69 1.75
CA GLU A 82 -24.46 -5.00 0.45
C GLU A 82 -24.82 -3.53 0.60
N SER A 83 -25.72 -3.18 1.51
CA SER A 83 -26.13 -1.80 1.77
C SER A 83 -25.05 -0.89 2.37
N GLN A 84 -23.92 -1.47 2.82
CA GLN A 84 -22.77 -0.73 3.35
C GLN A 84 -21.68 -0.53 2.28
N TRP A 85 -21.78 -1.23 1.16
CA TRP A 85 -20.78 -1.18 0.10
C TRP A 85 -21.20 -0.21 -1.00
N PRO A 86 -20.27 0.55 -1.61
CA PRO A 86 -20.59 1.42 -2.72
C PRO A 86 -21.21 0.67 -3.88
N ILE A 87 -22.24 1.25 -4.50
CA ILE A 87 -22.88 0.68 -5.72
C ILE A 87 -21.87 0.69 -6.88
N GLU A 88 -21.13 1.79 -7.02
CA GLU A 88 -20.10 1.97 -8.03
C GLU A 88 -18.77 2.32 -7.37
N TRP A 89 -17.72 1.62 -7.76
CA TRP A 89 -16.38 1.82 -7.24
C TRP A 89 -15.32 1.38 -8.25
N GLY A 90 -14.13 1.92 -8.10
CA GLY A 90 -13.00 1.62 -8.96
C GLY A 90 -11.68 1.57 -8.22
N TYR A 91 -10.62 1.21 -8.93
CA TYR A 91 -9.25 1.23 -8.41
C TYR A 91 -8.57 2.54 -8.76
N GLU A 92 -7.87 3.14 -7.80
CA GLU A 92 -6.84 4.12 -8.12
C GLU A 92 -5.65 3.45 -8.81
N HIS A 93 -4.81 4.28 -9.36
CA HIS A 93 -3.57 3.87 -10.00
C HIS A 93 -2.65 3.09 -9.06
N ILE A 94 -2.19 1.92 -9.52
CA ILE A 94 -1.26 1.09 -8.78
C ILE A 94 0.14 1.72 -8.81
N ARG A 95 0.79 1.76 -7.65
CA ARG A 95 2.14 2.29 -7.46
C ARG A 95 2.97 1.27 -6.71
N MET A 96 4.20 1.08 -7.16
CA MET A 96 5.21 0.36 -6.40
C MET A 96 6.14 1.36 -5.73
N LYS A 97 6.41 1.15 -4.43
CA LYS A 97 7.23 2.03 -3.61
C LYS A 97 8.40 1.26 -3.02
N ARG A 98 9.56 1.93 -2.95
CA ARG A 98 10.74 1.45 -2.24
C ARG A 98 11.14 2.45 -1.16
N TYR A 99 11.39 1.95 0.04
CA TYR A 99 11.95 2.68 1.16
C TYR A 99 13.34 2.13 1.44
N GLN A 100 14.36 2.97 1.39
CA GLN A 100 15.75 2.59 1.66
C GLN A 100 16.03 2.61 3.16
N PRO A 101 16.79 1.63 3.70
CA PRO A 101 17.28 1.67 5.05
C PRO A 101 18.28 2.83 5.22
N ASN A 102 18.38 3.35 6.43
CA ASN A 102 19.36 4.41 6.82
C ASN A 102 19.29 5.71 6.00
N ARG A 103 18.18 5.99 5.31
CA ARG A 103 17.96 7.22 4.53
C ARG A 103 16.81 8.07 5.01
N ASP A 104 16.32 7.81 6.21
CA ASP A 104 15.17 8.53 6.74
C ASP A 104 13.94 8.42 5.79
N GLU A 105 13.83 7.27 5.11
CA GLU A 105 12.72 6.96 4.20
C GLU A 105 11.63 6.20 4.97
N PHE A 106 10.53 6.88 5.20
CA PHE A 106 9.38 6.39 5.95
C PHE A 106 8.14 7.21 5.62
N PHE A 107 7.03 6.85 6.22
CA PHE A 107 5.81 7.64 6.17
C PHE A 107 5.32 7.84 7.61
N SER A 108 5.41 9.06 8.13
CA SER A 108 4.98 9.38 9.50
C SER A 108 3.49 9.12 9.71
N PRO A 109 3.00 9.04 10.96
CA PRO A 109 1.59 8.81 11.24
C PRO A 109 0.68 9.77 10.47
N HIS A 110 -0.26 9.22 9.71
CA HIS A 110 -1.17 9.95 8.84
C HIS A 110 -2.45 9.16 8.55
N VAL A 111 -3.40 9.82 7.92
CA VAL A 111 -4.51 9.20 7.22
C VAL A 111 -4.47 9.62 5.75
N ASP A 112 -4.95 8.77 4.85
CA ASP A 112 -4.88 9.06 3.41
C ASP A 112 -6.01 9.98 2.94
N VAL A 113 -7.11 10.03 3.69
CA VAL A 113 -8.26 10.89 3.41
C VAL A 113 -8.16 12.17 4.24
N THR A 114 -7.73 13.27 3.62
CA THR A 114 -7.45 14.54 4.32
C THR A 114 -8.02 15.77 3.64
N LYS A 115 -8.51 15.66 2.42
CA LYS A 115 -9.02 16.78 1.62
C LYS A 115 -10.00 16.27 0.56
N TYR A 116 -10.69 17.21 -0.11
CA TYR A 116 -11.69 16.89 -1.12
C TYR A 116 -11.17 15.95 -2.23
N ASP A 117 -9.98 16.20 -2.76
CA ASP A 117 -9.41 15.42 -3.88
C ASP A 117 -9.17 13.93 -3.59
N ASN A 118 -9.13 13.54 -2.31
CA ASN A 118 -8.97 12.15 -1.87
C ASN A 118 -10.09 11.64 -0.96
N ALA A 119 -11.19 12.42 -0.85
CA ALA A 119 -12.32 12.09 0.01
C ALA A 119 -13.12 10.87 -0.49
N ASN A 120 -12.97 10.51 -1.75
CA ASN A 120 -13.63 9.36 -2.36
C ASN A 120 -12.95 8.01 -2.05
N ARG A 121 -11.79 7.98 -1.40
CA ARG A 121 -11.10 6.74 -0.98
C ARG A 121 -11.81 6.09 0.19
N PHE A 122 -12.07 4.79 0.13
CA PHE A 122 -12.70 4.07 1.23
C PHE A 122 -11.97 2.79 1.68
N LEU A 123 -11.09 2.22 0.86
CA LEU A 123 -10.27 1.06 1.21
C LEU A 123 -8.88 1.21 0.59
N VAL A 124 -7.84 0.94 1.39
CA VAL A 124 -6.46 0.89 0.92
C VAL A 124 -5.96 -0.56 0.99
N PHE A 125 -5.03 -0.91 0.12
CA PHE A 125 -4.30 -2.16 0.18
C PHE A 125 -2.82 -1.97 -0.14
N PHE A 126 -1.99 -2.70 0.64
CA PHE A 126 -0.55 -2.77 0.47
C PHE A 126 -0.12 -4.22 0.38
N LEU A 127 0.46 -4.60 -0.77
CA LEU A 127 1.10 -5.89 -0.98
C LEU A 127 2.60 -5.75 -0.66
N TYR A 128 3.07 -6.48 0.34
CA TYR A 128 4.48 -6.54 0.71
C TYR A 128 5.23 -7.52 -0.18
N LEU A 129 6.34 -7.08 -0.77
CA LEU A 129 7.10 -7.90 -1.71
C LEU A 129 8.32 -8.57 -1.09
N ASP A 130 8.70 -8.20 0.13
CA ASP A 130 9.81 -8.85 0.83
C ASP A 130 9.57 -8.90 2.34
N ASN A 131 10.26 -9.80 3.01
CA ASN A 131 10.31 -9.83 4.47
C ASN A 131 11.20 -8.68 4.95
N ASN A 132 10.71 -7.94 5.93
CA ASN A 132 11.48 -6.86 6.56
C ASN A 132 11.23 -6.87 8.07
N SER A 133 12.29 -6.87 8.86
CA SER A 133 12.22 -6.96 10.31
C SER A 133 11.65 -5.72 10.99
N ALA A 134 11.73 -4.55 10.32
CA ALA A 134 11.35 -3.26 10.90
C ALA A 134 10.25 -2.55 10.12
N GLY A 135 10.30 -2.43 8.83
CA GLY A 135 9.43 -1.58 7.98
C GLY A 135 7.92 -1.87 8.02
N GLN A 136 7.36 -2.25 9.15
CA GLN A 136 5.93 -2.56 9.32
C GLN A 136 5.03 -1.36 9.00
N THR A 137 3.75 -1.63 8.73
CA THR A 137 2.71 -0.61 8.80
C THR A 137 2.11 -0.63 10.20
N SER A 138 2.34 0.40 10.98
CA SER A 138 1.83 0.53 12.35
C SER A 138 0.52 1.32 12.39
N PHE A 139 -0.29 1.05 13.41
CA PHE A 139 -1.52 1.78 13.73
C PHE A 139 -1.40 2.26 15.20
N PRO A 140 -0.72 3.41 15.44
CA PRO A 140 -0.31 3.82 16.78
C PRO A 140 -1.44 3.99 17.78
N GLN A 141 -2.63 4.41 17.33
CA GLN A 141 -3.79 4.59 18.21
C GLN A 141 -4.49 3.27 18.58
N LEU A 142 -4.16 2.18 17.89
CA LEU A 142 -4.75 0.86 18.10
C LEU A 142 -3.76 -0.13 18.72
N ASP A 143 -2.51 0.28 18.89
CA ASP A 143 -1.40 -0.55 19.39
C ASP A 143 -1.22 -1.87 18.61
N ILE A 144 -1.36 -1.79 17.28
CA ILE A 144 -1.18 -2.92 16.37
C ILE A 144 -0.30 -2.56 15.20
N GLY A 145 0.28 -3.56 14.54
CA GLY A 145 1.08 -3.41 13.33
C GLY A 145 0.93 -4.60 12.39
N SER A 146 1.12 -4.34 11.11
CA SER A 146 1.24 -5.37 10.08
C SER A 146 2.70 -5.54 9.70
N ASN A 147 3.29 -6.68 10.06
CA ASN A 147 4.65 -7.00 9.66
C ASN A 147 4.79 -7.10 8.15
N CYS A 148 5.95 -6.68 7.65
CA CYS A 148 6.30 -6.90 6.24
C CYS A 148 6.64 -8.38 6.04
N VAL A 149 5.67 -9.15 5.59
CA VAL A 149 5.84 -10.55 5.21
C VAL A 149 5.65 -10.67 3.71
N LYS A 150 6.64 -11.25 3.03
CA LYS A 150 6.65 -11.44 1.57
C LYS A 150 5.36 -12.10 1.09
N GLY A 151 4.75 -11.56 0.05
CA GLY A 151 3.52 -12.05 -0.54
C GLY A 151 2.27 -11.80 0.31
N SER A 152 2.33 -11.00 1.39
CA SER A 152 1.15 -10.66 2.18
C SER A 152 0.50 -9.34 1.76
N LEU A 153 -0.83 -9.29 1.83
CA LEU A 153 -1.66 -8.14 1.49
C LEU A 153 -2.34 -7.58 2.74
N LEU A 154 -2.04 -6.34 3.08
CA LEU A 154 -2.71 -5.57 4.13
C LEU A 154 -3.85 -4.77 3.52
N MET A 155 -5.04 -4.84 4.13
CA MET A 155 -6.21 -4.05 3.74
C MET A 155 -6.85 -3.38 4.95
N PHE A 156 -7.21 -2.09 4.81
CA PHE A 156 -7.88 -1.31 5.86
C PHE A 156 -8.51 -0.03 5.30
N PRO A 157 -9.50 0.58 5.98
CA PRO A 157 -10.04 1.89 5.58
C PRO A 157 -9.02 3.01 5.78
N PRO A 158 -8.86 3.96 4.83
CA PRO A 158 -7.79 4.97 4.87
C PRO A 158 -8.14 6.25 5.63
N MET A 159 -9.25 6.29 6.36
CA MET A 159 -9.80 7.49 6.99
C MET A 159 -9.40 7.63 8.47
N TRP A 160 -9.80 8.71 9.10
CA TRP A 160 -9.37 9.20 10.42
C TRP A 160 -9.34 8.18 11.58
N PRO A 161 -10.22 7.15 11.70
CA PRO A 161 -10.10 6.16 12.78
C PRO A 161 -8.88 5.23 12.63
N TRP A 162 -8.29 5.16 11.44
CA TRP A 162 -7.16 4.27 11.12
C TRP A 162 -5.90 5.08 10.83
N LEU A 163 -5.49 5.92 11.82
CA LEU A 163 -4.17 6.57 11.79
C LEU A 163 -3.10 5.50 11.64
N HIS A 164 -2.27 5.61 10.63
CA HIS A 164 -1.24 4.61 10.34
C HIS A 164 0.07 5.25 9.92
N ALA A 165 1.16 4.48 10.05
CA ALA A 165 2.49 4.89 9.64
C ALA A 165 3.20 3.79 8.86
N GLY A 166 4.03 4.17 7.91
CA GLY A 166 4.98 3.26 7.25
C GLY A 166 6.33 3.38 7.94
N GLU A 167 6.62 2.47 8.86
CA GLU A 167 7.87 2.50 9.64
C GLU A 167 9.10 2.37 8.74
N PRO A 168 10.23 3.01 9.11
CA PRO A 168 11.46 2.93 8.34
C PRO A 168 12.03 1.51 8.36
N PRO A 169 12.50 1.00 7.21
CA PRO A 169 13.28 -0.24 7.20
C PRO A 169 14.67 -0.01 7.80
N ILE A 170 15.26 -1.05 8.42
CA ILE A 170 16.60 -0.97 9.07
C ILE A 170 17.66 -1.69 8.25
N ASP A 171 17.46 -2.99 7.97
CA ASP A 171 18.52 -3.85 7.43
C ASP A 171 18.59 -3.86 5.91
N LYS A 172 17.44 -3.79 5.26
CA LYS A 172 17.32 -3.85 3.80
C LYS A 172 16.14 -3.01 3.30
N PRO A 173 16.09 -2.68 2.00
CA PRO A 173 14.99 -1.93 1.43
C PRO A 173 13.65 -2.63 1.64
N LYS A 174 12.61 -1.85 1.88
CA LYS A 174 11.22 -2.29 1.91
C LYS A 174 10.55 -1.97 0.59
N TYR A 175 9.85 -2.96 0.02
CA TYR A 175 9.08 -2.81 -1.21
C TYR A 175 7.60 -3.12 -0.95
N ILE A 176 6.74 -2.22 -1.40
CA ILE A 176 5.30 -2.40 -1.37
C ILE A 176 4.65 -1.99 -2.67
N ILE A 177 3.58 -2.71 -3.06
CA ILE A 177 2.66 -2.27 -4.09
C ILE A 177 1.40 -1.79 -3.40
N GLY A 178 0.90 -0.61 -3.75
CA GLY A 178 -0.27 -0.04 -3.13
C GLY A 178 -1.23 0.62 -4.10
N SER A 179 -2.50 0.60 -3.72
CA SER A 179 -3.59 1.32 -4.37
C SER A 179 -4.76 1.52 -3.40
N TYR A 180 -5.84 2.12 -3.91
CA TYR A 180 -7.06 2.38 -3.15
C TYR A 180 -8.27 1.94 -3.97
N LEU A 181 -9.35 1.57 -3.26
CA LEU A 181 -10.68 1.63 -3.81
C LEU A 181 -11.29 3.01 -3.54
N HIS A 182 -11.99 3.54 -4.52
CA HIS A 182 -12.65 4.82 -4.44
C HIS A 182 -14.07 4.76 -5.00
N TYR A 183 -14.93 5.65 -4.52
CA TYR A 183 -16.25 5.90 -5.13
C TYR A 183 -16.06 6.48 -6.52
N VAL A 184 -16.89 6.06 -7.48
CA VAL A 184 -16.91 6.54 -8.86
C VAL A 184 -18.12 7.43 -9.09
#